data_5b644c7b606465ec53b3ccafea893d56
#
_entry.id   5b644c7b606465ec53b3ccafea893d56
#
_cell.length_a   1.000
_cell.length_b   1.000
_cell.length_c   1.000
_cell.angle_alpha   90.00
_cell.angle_beta   90.00
_cell.angle_gamma   90.00
#
_symmetry.space_group_name_H-M   'P 1'
#
loop_
_entity.id
_entity.type
_entity.pdbx_description
1 polymer ?
#
loop_
_entity_poly.entity_id
_entity_poly.type
_entity_poly.pdbx_seq_one_letter_code
_entity_poly.pdbx_strand_id
1 'polypeptide(L)'
;MRNLTNIGLIAIIAIGIMSPVQASTWVEKSNEHAQVVLDLLAKLSPEGAGSLGVDGLDEEISDMGPGIQERSRKMSIDVVSELKRRLADETESKVRQDLKILIKVIEDNILSSDLNFEQMLPYYNINQTVYFGVRGILDPQNSRDRYPAAIARIDKYAGIADGHKPFTELAKDRTVERFDVEGLIGPYRGQVEQDLERAETMITGIEELLAGTDLQGWEESYETLAGQMRDYNDWVRAEILPRAREDYRLPLDLYEDALRNWGVDASPEDLIEQATKGYMDIRGEMEALAPLIAAEKGYDTTDYREVIALLKRDGPLEGDKILDHYSAVLRDIEEIIVREKLVTLPDRDAGIEVASAAETAAQPAPHLRPAGNPVRRWPHDDGPGDRG
;
A
#
# COMPACT_ATOMS: atom_id res chain seq x y z
N MET A 1 2.65 10.81 8.56
CA MET A 1 2.13 9.47 8.89
C MET A 1 1.13 9.13 7.82
N ARG A 2 1.39 8.07 7.06
CA ARG A 2 0.47 7.60 6.03
C ARG A 2 -0.90 7.38 6.66
N ASN A 3 -1.96 7.81 5.98
CA ASN A 3 -3.30 7.31 6.27
C ASN A 3 -3.24 5.80 6.13
N LEU A 4 -3.18 5.10 7.27
CA LEU A 4 -3.18 3.66 7.37
C LEU A 4 -4.61 3.14 7.17
N THR A 5 -5.23 3.53 6.06
CA THR A 5 -6.41 2.85 5.60
C THR A 5 -5.94 1.64 4.79
N ASN A 6 -5.99 0.48 5.41
CA ASN A 6 -6.13 -0.85 4.79
C ASN A 6 -4.94 -1.51 4.08
N ILE A 7 -3.67 -1.10 4.27
CA ILE A 7 -2.55 -1.84 3.65
C ILE A 7 -2.15 -3.11 4.45
N GLY A 8 -2.53 -3.21 5.72
CA GLY A 8 -2.18 -4.35 6.56
C GLY A 8 -2.80 -5.70 6.15
N LEU A 9 -3.96 -5.68 5.49
CA LEU A 9 -4.65 -6.91 5.05
C LEU A 9 -3.91 -7.62 3.88
N ILE A 10 -3.12 -6.88 3.13
CA ILE A 10 -2.55 -7.32 1.85
C ILE A 10 -1.34 -8.23 2.01
N ALA A 11 -0.54 -8.02 3.05
CA ALA A 11 0.73 -8.75 3.21
C ALA A 11 0.56 -10.23 3.60
N ILE A 12 -0.56 -10.61 4.22
CA ILE A 12 -0.76 -11.97 4.76
C ILE A 12 -1.29 -12.94 3.71
N ILE A 13 -2.05 -12.46 2.72
CA ILE A 13 -2.64 -13.32 1.68
C ILE A 13 -1.63 -13.68 0.58
N ALA A 14 -0.57 -12.90 0.39
CA ALA A 14 0.43 -13.12 -0.66
C ALA A 14 1.50 -14.20 -0.34
N ILE A 15 1.62 -14.65 0.90
CA ILE A 15 2.66 -15.62 1.33
C ILE A 15 2.28 -17.09 1.05
N GLY A 16 1.04 -17.37 0.70
CA GLY A 16 0.52 -18.74 0.53
C GLY A 16 0.75 -19.40 -0.84
N ILE A 17 1.48 -18.79 -1.80
CA ILE A 17 1.49 -19.31 -3.16
C ILE A 17 2.89 -19.70 -3.58
N MET A 18 3.29 -20.92 -3.26
CA MET A 18 4.45 -21.52 -3.92
C MET A 18 4.48 -23.04 -3.82
N SER A 19 4.29 -23.68 -4.89
CA SER A 19 4.84 -24.88 -5.51
C SER A 19 3.76 -25.64 -6.30
N PRO A 20 4.05 -26.23 -7.44
CA PRO A 20 3.18 -27.17 -8.12
C PRO A 20 3.28 -28.55 -7.44
N VAL A 21 3.06 -28.55 -6.12
CA VAL A 21 2.67 -29.73 -5.37
C VAL A 21 1.16 -29.64 -5.28
N GLN A 22 0.44 -30.71 -5.67
CA GLN A 22 -1.02 -30.83 -5.56
C GLN A 22 -1.55 -29.96 -4.43
N ALA A 23 -2.32 -28.90 -4.77
CA ALA A 23 -2.97 -28.08 -3.78
C ALA A 23 -3.70 -29.01 -2.82
N SER A 24 -3.35 -28.99 -1.55
CA SER A 24 -4.00 -29.84 -0.57
C SER A 24 -5.43 -29.32 -0.37
N THR A 25 -6.36 -30.20 -0.12
CA THR A 25 -7.78 -29.84 0.10
C THR A 25 -7.97 -28.78 1.17
N TRP A 26 -7.04 -28.62 2.12
CA TRP A 26 -7.07 -27.57 3.14
C TRP A 26 -6.77 -26.17 2.56
N VAL A 27 -5.90 -26.06 1.54
CA VAL A 27 -5.61 -24.77 0.87
C VAL A 27 -6.84 -24.28 0.12
N GLU A 28 -7.52 -25.16 -0.61
CA GLU A 28 -8.77 -24.81 -1.29
C GLU A 28 -9.83 -24.28 -0.32
N LYS A 29 -10.03 -24.99 0.81
CA LYS A 29 -10.94 -24.52 1.86
C LYS A 29 -10.53 -23.17 2.46
N SER A 30 -9.25 -22.98 2.72
CA SER A 30 -8.74 -21.69 3.23
C SER A 30 -8.98 -20.58 2.21
N ASN A 31 -8.79 -20.82 0.92
CA ASN A 31 -9.09 -19.86 -0.15
C ASN A 31 -10.58 -19.52 -0.22
N GLU A 32 -11.49 -20.49 -0.07
CA GLU A 32 -12.93 -20.24 0.00
C GLU A 32 -13.32 -19.33 1.19
N HIS A 33 -12.60 -19.45 2.31
CA HIS A 33 -12.80 -18.55 3.45
C HIS A 33 -12.20 -17.17 3.22
N ALA A 34 -11.03 -17.09 2.59
CA ALA A 34 -10.40 -15.82 2.22
C ALA A 34 -11.24 -15.03 1.21
N GLN A 35 -12.01 -15.71 0.34
CA GLN A 35 -12.89 -15.05 -0.62
C GLN A 35 -13.90 -14.12 0.06
N VAL A 36 -14.43 -14.47 1.22
CA VAL A 36 -15.36 -13.61 1.98
C VAL A 36 -14.72 -12.28 2.37
N VAL A 37 -13.41 -12.32 2.68
CA VAL A 37 -12.63 -11.12 3.01
C VAL A 37 -12.31 -10.31 1.74
N LEU A 38 -12.00 -10.97 0.63
CA LEU A 38 -11.82 -10.30 -0.66
C LEU A 38 -13.10 -9.62 -1.14
N ASP A 39 -14.26 -10.25 -0.95
CA ASP A 39 -15.57 -9.67 -1.26
C ASP A 39 -15.88 -8.43 -0.40
N LEU A 40 -15.45 -8.41 0.87
CA LEU A 40 -15.52 -7.23 1.73
C LEU A 40 -14.60 -6.14 1.20
N LEU A 41 -13.35 -6.48 0.90
CA LEU A 41 -12.36 -5.54 0.36
C LEU A 41 -12.83 -4.94 -0.98
N ALA A 42 -13.41 -5.75 -1.86
CA ALA A 42 -13.97 -5.29 -3.14
C ALA A 42 -15.07 -4.22 -2.96
N LYS A 43 -15.81 -4.26 -1.86
CA LYS A 43 -16.84 -3.25 -1.54
C LYS A 43 -16.28 -2.00 -0.87
N LEU A 44 -15.24 -2.14 -0.06
CA LEU A 44 -14.66 -1.03 0.72
C LEU A 44 -13.55 -0.29 -0.01
N SER A 45 -12.76 -1.01 -0.79
CA SER A 45 -11.61 -0.50 -1.54
C SER A 45 -11.46 -1.28 -2.85
N PRO A 46 -12.34 -1.03 -3.83
CA PRO A 46 -12.29 -1.75 -5.11
C PRO A 46 -10.96 -1.54 -5.85
N GLU A 47 -10.35 -0.35 -5.74
CA GLU A 47 -9.02 -0.08 -6.30
C GLU A 47 -7.97 -1.01 -5.70
N GLY A 48 -7.99 -1.17 -4.38
CA GLY A 48 -7.09 -2.07 -3.66
C GLY A 48 -7.34 -3.53 -3.99
N ALA A 49 -8.59 -3.96 -4.04
CA ALA A 49 -8.98 -5.33 -4.40
C ALA A 49 -8.60 -5.67 -5.85
N GLY A 50 -8.82 -4.74 -6.79
CA GLY A 50 -8.40 -4.88 -8.19
C GLY A 50 -6.89 -5.03 -8.34
N SER A 51 -6.10 -4.30 -7.54
CA SER A 51 -4.63 -4.44 -7.51
C SER A 51 -4.18 -5.79 -6.96
N LEU A 52 -5.01 -6.47 -6.17
CA LEU A 52 -4.77 -7.84 -5.69
C LEU A 52 -5.22 -8.91 -6.69
N GLY A 53 -5.80 -8.51 -7.82
CA GLY A 53 -6.26 -9.41 -8.87
C GLY A 53 -7.71 -9.89 -8.68
N VAL A 54 -8.54 -9.15 -7.96
CA VAL A 54 -10.00 -9.36 -7.97
C VAL A 54 -10.56 -8.75 -9.25
N ASP A 55 -11.15 -9.59 -10.09
CA ASP A 55 -11.68 -9.18 -11.38
C ASP A 55 -12.98 -8.36 -11.28
N GLY A 56 -13.28 -7.57 -12.33
CA GLY A 56 -14.54 -6.84 -12.46
C GLY A 56 -14.64 -5.54 -11.66
N LEU A 57 -13.51 -5.05 -11.11
CA LEU A 57 -13.46 -3.84 -10.29
C LEU A 57 -12.75 -2.66 -10.97
N ASP A 58 -12.35 -2.81 -12.24
CA ASP A 58 -11.52 -1.80 -12.92
C ASP A 58 -12.19 -0.44 -13.06
N GLU A 59 -13.51 -0.42 -13.16
CA GLU A 59 -14.28 0.83 -13.24
C GLU A 59 -14.74 1.33 -11.86
N GLU A 60 -14.60 0.53 -10.79
CA GLU A 60 -15.17 0.85 -9.49
C GLU A 60 -14.24 1.76 -8.68
N ILE A 61 -14.85 2.65 -7.86
CA ILE A 61 -14.17 3.55 -6.93
C ILE A 61 -14.66 3.34 -5.51
N SER A 62 -13.82 3.69 -4.55
CA SER A 62 -14.17 3.63 -3.12
C SER A 62 -15.37 4.51 -2.79
N ASP A 63 -16.28 3.98 -1.97
CA ASP A 63 -17.45 4.73 -1.50
C ASP A 63 -17.03 5.78 -0.45
N MET A 64 -17.33 7.05 -0.73
CA MET A 64 -17.16 8.19 0.17
C MET A 64 -18.53 8.83 0.51
N GLY A 65 -19.63 8.11 0.29
CA GLY A 65 -20.97 8.61 0.56
C GLY A 65 -21.28 8.81 2.05
N PRO A 66 -22.33 9.56 2.39
CA PRO A 66 -22.75 9.80 3.78
C PRO A 66 -22.91 8.50 4.57
N GLY A 67 -22.43 8.47 5.83
CA GLY A 67 -22.53 7.29 6.70
C GLY A 67 -21.63 6.11 6.30
N ILE A 68 -20.60 6.35 5.47
CA ILE A 68 -19.68 5.27 5.04
C ILE A 68 -19.03 4.56 6.23
N GLN A 69 -18.68 5.28 7.30
CA GLN A 69 -18.06 4.71 8.49
C GLN A 69 -18.94 3.61 9.13
N GLU A 70 -20.22 3.91 9.32
CA GLU A 70 -21.18 2.96 9.90
C GLU A 70 -21.43 1.77 8.97
N ARG A 71 -21.56 2.02 7.65
CA ARG A 71 -21.75 0.95 6.66
C ARG A 71 -20.56 0.02 6.60
N SER A 72 -19.33 0.57 6.54
CA SER A 72 -18.10 -0.21 6.50
C SER A 72 -17.93 -1.05 7.76
N ARG A 73 -18.18 -0.42 8.93
CA ARG A 73 -18.14 -1.11 10.22
C ARG A 73 -19.14 -2.28 10.28
N LYS A 74 -20.37 -2.03 9.84
CA LYS A 74 -21.40 -3.07 9.80
C LYS A 74 -21.01 -4.23 8.90
N MET A 75 -20.55 -3.96 7.68
CA MET A 75 -20.09 -4.99 6.74
C MET A 75 -18.95 -5.83 7.32
N SER A 76 -17.98 -5.18 7.98
CA SER A 76 -16.87 -5.87 8.64
C SER A 76 -17.34 -6.78 9.79
N ILE A 77 -18.28 -6.32 10.62
CA ILE A 77 -18.89 -7.13 11.70
C ILE A 77 -19.65 -8.33 11.14
N ASP A 78 -20.40 -8.14 10.06
CA ASP A 78 -21.15 -9.21 9.41
C ASP A 78 -20.17 -10.30 8.89
N VAL A 79 -19.03 -9.91 8.29
CA VAL A 79 -17.99 -10.83 7.84
C VAL A 79 -17.30 -11.55 9.00
N VAL A 80 -16.97 -10.86 10.09
CA VAL A 80 -16.41 -11.50 11.30
C VAL A 80 -17.38 -12.55 11.84
N SER A 81 -18.67 -12.23 11.89
CA SER A 81 -19.71 -13.14 12.38
C SER A 81 -19.81 -14.41 11.50
N GLU A 82 -19.75 -14.24 10.18
CA GLU A 82 -19.73 -15.36 9.23
C GLU A 82 -18.47 -16.23 9.38
N LEU A 83 -17.30 -15.61 9.48
CA LEU A 83 -16.05 -16.37 9.66
C LEU A 83 -16.02 -17.12 11.01
N LYS A 84 -16.54 -16.53 12.08
CA LYS A 84 -16.68 -17.21 13.38
C LYS A 84 -17.63 -18.41 13.30
N ARG A 85 -18.72 -18.29 12.57
CA ARG A 85 -19.64 -19.41 12.31
C ARG A 85 -18.91 -20.54 11.56
N ARG A 86 -18.17 -20.22 10.51
CA ARG A 86 -17.36 -21.21 9.76
C ARG A 86 -16.29 -21.87 10.64
N LEU A 87 -15.63 -21.07 11.50
CA LEU A 87 -14.62 -21.60 12.44
C LEU A 87 -15.20 -22.60 13.44
N ALA A 88 -16.47 -22.41 13.86
CA ALA A 88 -17.12 -23.34 14.78
C ALA A 88 -17.35 -24.74 14.17
N ASP A 89 -17.63 -24.79 12.88
CA ASP A 89 -17.91 -26.02 12.14
C ASP A 89 -16.66 -26.68 11.54
N GLU A 90 -15.51 -25.94 11.45
CA GLU A 90 -14.29 -26.42 10.83
C GLU A 90 -13.48 -27.32 11.78
N THR A 91 -12.98 -28.45 11.28
CA THR A 91 -12.21 -29.45 12.03
C THR A 91 -10.74 -29.53 11.61
N GLU A 92 -10.40 -29.12 10.36
CA GLU A 92 -9.04 -29.13 9.87
C GLU A 92 -8.21 -28.04 10.57
N SER A 93 -7.11 -28.45 11.21
CA SER A 93 -6.33 -27.57 12.08
C SER A 93 -5.70 -26.38 11.35
N LYS A 94 -5.25 -26.56 10.10
CA LYS A 94 -4.64 -25.50 9.27
C LYS A 94 -5.70 -24.48 8.82
N VAL A 95 -6.86 -24.97 8.37
CA VAL A 95 -7.99 -24.09 7.99
C VAL A 95 -8.51 -23.31 9.19
N ARG A 96 -8.58 -23.94 10.36
CA ARG A 96 -8.91 -23.25 11.61
C ARG A 96 -7.92 -22.16 11.98
N GLN A 97 -6.62 -22.39 11.72
CA GLN A 97 -5.59 -21.38 11.95
C GLN A 97 -5.81 -20.18 11.02
N ASP A 98 -6.02 -20.42 9.74
CA ASP A 98 -6.25 -19.37 8.75
C ASP A 98 -7.51 -18.56 9.07
N LEU A 99 -8.62 -19.24 9.42
CA LEU A 99 -9.85 -18.57 9.87
C LEU A 99 -9.61 -17.66 11.07
N LYS A 100 -8.82 -18.09 12.06
CA LYS A 100 -8.48 -17.25 13.22
C LYS A 100 -7.67 -16.02 12.81
N ILE A 101 -6.74 -16.17 11.85
CA ILE A 101 -5.96 -15.05 11.32
C ILE A 101 -6.89 -14.06 10.61
N LEU A 102 -7.76 -14.53 9.72
CA LEU A 102 -8.72 -13.69 9.00
C LEU A 102 -9.64 -12.92 9.96
N ILE A 103 -10.19 -13.61 10.97
CA ILE A 103 -11.04 -12.99 12.00
C ILE A 103 -10.27 -11.91 12.74
N LYS A 104 -9.07 -12.23 13.23
CA LYS A 104 -8.24 -11.28 13.98
C LYS A 104 -7.94 -10.03 13.18
N VAL A 105 -7.54 -10.17 11.92
CA VAL A 105 -7.21 -9.03 11.06
C VAL A 105 -8.42 -8.11 10.87
N ILE A 106 -9.62 -8.67 10.66
CA ILE A 106 -10.80 -7.82 10.49
C ILE A 106 -11.22 -7.17 11.82
N GLU A 107 -11.12 -7.88 12.94
CA GLU A 107 -11.39 -7.31 14.27
C GLU A 107 -10.42 -6.18 14.61
N ASP A 108 -9.13 -6.34 14.33
CA ASP A 108 -8.11 -5.29 14.51
C ASP A 108 -8.42 -4.09 13.61
N ASN A 109 -8.81 -4.30 12.35
CA ASN A 109 -9.20 -3.21 11.43
C ASN A 109 -10.46 -2.46 11.91
N ILE A 110 -11.46 -3.15 12.47
CA ILE A 110 -12.64 -2.52 13.07
C ILE A 110 -12.19 -1.62 14.22
N LEU A 111 -11.37 -2.13 15.14
CA LEU A 111 -10.87 -1.37 16.27
C LEU A 111 -10.08 -0.14 15.81
N SER A 112 -9.16 -0.30 14.88
CA SER A 112 -8.37 0.81 14.31
C SER A 112 -9.26 1.87 13.66
N SER A 113 -10.27 1.43 12.91
CA SER A 113 -11.23 2.33 12.27
C SER A 113 -12.06 3.10 13.29
N ASP A 114 -12.54 2.43 14.34
CA ASP A 114 -13.29 3.04 15.43
C ASP A 114 -12.43 4.07 16.18
N LEU A 115 -11.19 3.71 16.60
CA LEU A 115 -10.26 4.61 17.29
C LEU A 115 -9.92 5.85 16.44
N ASN A 116 -9.61 5.66 15.16
CA ASN A 116 -9.32 6.76 14.25
C ASN A 116 -10.54 7.67 14.05
N PHE A 117 -11.73 7.09 13.89
CA PHE A 117 -12.95 7.85 13.74
C PHE A 117 -13.30 8.64 15.01
N GLU A 118 -13.11 8.05 16.19
CA GLU A 118 -13.40 8.72 17.46
C GLU A 118 -12.45 9.87 17.78
N GLN A 119 -11.16 9.73 17.40
CA GLN A 119 -10.11 10.63 17.89
C GLN A 119 -9.51 11.54 16.81
N MET A 120 -9.61 11.20 15.52
CA MET A 120 -8.91 11.93 14.48
C MET A 120 -9.88 12.72 13.58
N LEU A 121 -9.50 13.93 13.23
CA LEU A 121 -10.13 14.65 12.14
C LEU A 121 -9.76 13.95 10.81
N PRO A 122 -10.74 13.50 10.02
CA PRO A 122 -10.45 12.85 8.75
C PRO A 122 -9.70 13.78 7.79
N TYR A 123 -8.65 13.27 7.17
CA TYR A 123 -7.93 13.91 6.07
C TYR A 123 -7.65 12.85 5.00
N TYR A 124 -7.99 13.16 3.76
CA TYR A 124 -7.85 12.25 2.62
C TYR A 124 -6.83 12.80 1.64
N ASN A 125 -5.75 12.06 1.36
CA ASN A 125 -4.84 12.37 0.27
C ASN A 125 -5.44 11.91 -1.06
N ILE A 126 -6.31 12.74 -1.63
CA ILE A 126 -7.03 12.44 -2.88
C ILE A 126 -6.05 12.26 -4.04
N ASN A 127 -4.98 13.07 -4.09
CA ASN A 127 -4.00 12.99 -5.16
C ASN A 127 -3.37 11.58 -5.24
N GLN A 128 -2.98 11.03 -4.09
CA GLN A 128 -2.43 9.68 -4.00
C GLN A 128 -3.47 8.61 -4.33
N THR A 129 -4.69 8.74 -3.80
CA THR A 129 -5.77 7.77 -4.03
C THR A 129 -6.12 7.65 -5.51
N VAL A 130 -6.34 8.78 -6.18
CA VAL A 130 -6.69 8.83 -7.60
C VAL A 130 -5.54 8.33 -8.46
N TYR A 131 -4.32 8.82 -8.20
CA TYR A 131 -3.14 8.40 -8.95
C TYR A 131 -2.98 6.87 -8.93
N PHE A 132 -2.99 6.24 -7.75
CA PHE A 132 -2.86 4.79 -7.66
C PHE A 132 -4.09 4.04 -8.19
N GLY A 133 -5.27 4.62 -8.09
CA GLY A 133 -6.47 4.07 -8.70
C GLY A 133 -6.37 3.94 -10.22
N VAL A 134 -5.85 4.97 -10.89
CA VAL A 134 -5.61 4.95 -12.35
C VAL A 134 -4.39 4.09 -12.70
N ARG A 135 -3.28 4.28 -11.98
CA ARG A 135 -2.03 3.54 -12.16
C ARG A 135 -2.23 2.03 -12.08
N GLY A 136 -3.11 1.57 -11.15
CA GLY A 136 -3.38 0.15 -10.96
C GLY A 136 -4.03 -0.53 -12.17
N ILE A 137 -4.76 0.22 -13.00
CA ILE A 137 -5.33 -0.29 -14.25
C ILE A 137 -4.30 -0.23 -15.38
N LEU A 138 -3.59 0.89 -15.50
CA LEU A 138 -2.64 1.17 -16.57
C LEU A 138 -1.24 0.57 -16.32
N ASP A 139 -1.10 -0.33 -15.33
CA ASP A 139 0.14 -1.06 -15.10
C ASP A 139 0.52 -1.86 -16.36
N PRO A 140 1.77 -1.73 -16.86
CA PRO A 140 2.22 -2.46 -18.05
C PRO A 140 2.12 -3.99 -17.94
N GLN A 141 2.03 -4.52 -16.72
CA GLN A 141 1.81 -5.94 -16.46
C GLN A 141 0.36 -6.39 -16.69
N ASN A 142 -0.58 -5.43 -16.78
CA ASN A 142 -1.98 -5.73 -17.06
C ASN A 142 -2.23 -5.93 -18.55
N SER A 143 -3.26 -6.70 -18.87
CA SER A 143 -3.72 -6.81 -20.24
C SER A 143 -4.30 -5.46 -20.71
N ARG A 144 -3.96 -5.05 -21.95
CA ARG A 144 -4.38 -3.76 -22.52
C ARG A 144 -5.88 -3.62 -22.72
N ASP A 145 -6.61 -4.72 -22.76
CA ASP A 145 -8.08 -4.74 -22.85
C ASP A 145 -8.75 -4.18 -21.58
N ARG A 146 -8.03 -4.09 -20.45
CA ARG A 146 -8.48 -3.44 -19.22
C ARG A 146 -8.33 -1.91 -19.24
N TYR A 147 -7.44 -1.36 -20.06
CA TYR A 147 -7.09 0.07 -20.07
C TYR A 147 -8.27 1.03 -20.25
N PRO A 148 -9.28 0.73 -21.11
CA PRO A 148 -10.45 1.60 -21.25
C PRO A 148 -11.21 1.86 -19.94
N ALA A 149 -11.16 0.94 -18.99
CA ALA A 149 -11.77 1.13 -17.66
C ALA A 149 -11.15 2.29 -16.88
N ALA A 150 -9.91 2.70 -17.20
CA ALA A 150 -9.30 3.87 -16.56
C ALA A 150 -10.08 5.16 -16.84
N ILE A 151 -10.62 5.32 -18.05
CA ILE A 151 -11.45 6.49 -18.42
C ILE A 151 -12.75 6.45 -17.61
N ALA A 152 -13.43 5.30 -17.57
CA ALA A 152 -14.67 5.15 -16.81
C ALA A 152 -14.44 5.42 -15.30
N ARG A 153 -13.30 5.01 -14.75
CA ARG A 153 -12.91 5.29 -13.37
C ARG A 153 -12.65 6.79 -13.13
N ILE A 154 -11.98 7.47 -14.07
CA ILE A 154 -11.76 8.92 -14.03
C ILE A 154 -13.11 9.66 -14.08
N ASP A 155 -14.05 9.22 -14.93
CA ASP A 155 -15.39 9.80 -15.01
C ASP A 155 -16.14 9.67 -13.67
N LYS A 156 -16.00 8.55 -12.98
CA LYS A 156 -16.57 8.36 -11.63
C LYS A 156 -15.90 9.29 -10.60
N TYR A 157 -14.56 9.39 -10.61
CA TYR A 157 -13.84 10.31 -9.70
C TYR A 157 -14.21 11.77 -9.94
N ALA A 158 -14.37 12.16 -11.20
CA ALA A 158 -14.76 13.51 -11.59
C ALA A 158 -16.25 13.80 -11.36
N GLY A 159 -17.07 12.78 -11.06
CA GLY A 159 -18.52 12.92 -10.94
C GLY A 159 -19.22 13.16 -12.28
N ILE A 160 -18.59 12.83 -13.40
CA ILE A 160 -19.16 12.93 -14.76
C ILE A 160 -20.09 11.74 -15.00
N ALA A 161 -19.75 10.57 -14.49
CA ALA A 161 -20.56 9.36 -14.64
C ALA A 161 -21.89 9.52 -13.89
N ASP A 162 -22.98 9.03 -14.51
CA ASP A 162 -24.33 9.10 -13.96
C ASP A 162 -24.39 8.53 -12.52
N GLY A 163 -25.02 9.30 -11.62
CA GLY A 163 -25.18 8.92 -10.21
C GLY A 163 -23.98 9.15 -9.33
N HIS A 164 -22.87 9.65 -9.88
CA HIS A 164 -21.65 9.97 -9.12
C HIS A 164 -21.55 11.47 -8.83
N LYS A 165 -20.96 11.80 -7.69
CA LYS A 165 -20.49 13.15 -7.33
C LYS A 165 -18.97 13.18 -7.40
N PRO A 166 -18.36 14.35 -7.60
CA PRO A 166 -16.93 14.49 -7.53
C PRO A 166 -16.36 13.88 -6.25
N PHE A 167 -15.38 13.01 -6.38
CA PHE A 167 -14.76 12.31 -5.25
C PHE A 167 -14.12 13.29 -4.27
N THR A 168 -13.60 14.40 -4.79
CA THR A 168 -13.06 15.51 -4.00
C THR A 168 -14.12 16.19 -3.14
N GLU A 169 -15.35 16.37 -3.64
CA GLU A 169 -16.47 16.92 -2.87
C GLU A 169 -16.89 15.96 -1.76
N LEU A 170 -17.00 14.67 -2.07
CA LEU A 170 -17.34 13.67 -1.08
C LEU A 170 -16.30 13.60 0.04
N ALA A 171 -15.01 13.72 -0.28
CA ALA A 171 -13.94 13.77 0.71
C ALA A 171 -14.02 15.02 1.60
N LYS A 172 -14.30 16.21 1.01
CA LYS A 172 -14.57 17.44 1.76
C LYS A 172 -15.74 17.26 2.72
N ASP A 173 -16.86 16.73 2.23
CA ASP A 173 -18.07 16.51 3.04
C ASP A 173 -17.75 15.63 4.25
N ARG A 174 -17.05 14.50 4.07
CA ARG A 174 -16.67 13.58 5.18
C ARG A 174 -15.80 14.26 6.23
N THR A 175 -14.93 15.17 5.81
CA THR A 175 -14.10 15.93 6.74
C THR A 175 -14.90 17.03 7.45
N VAL A 176 -15.67 17.81 6.70
CA VAL A 176 -16.48 18.93 7.23
C VAL A 176 -17.53 18.46 8.24
N GLU A 177 -18.14 17.30 8.02
CA GLU A 177 -19.08 16.67 8.99
C GLU A 177 -18.47 16.48 10.38
N ARG A 178 -17.14 16.54 10.51
CA ARG A 178 -16.43 16.34 11.76
C ARG A 178 -15.83 17.60 12.36
N PHE A 179 -15.96 18.77 11.72
CA PHE A 179 -15.34 20.02 12.20
C PHE A 179 -15.86 20.48 13.56
N ASP A 180 -17.14 20.26 13.83
CA ASP A 180 -17.79 20.68 15.08
C ASP A 180 -17.70 19.63 16.20
N VAL A 181 -16.99 18.52 15.97
CA VAL A 181 -16.76 17.49 16.99
C VAL A 181 -15.58 17.91 17.85
N GLU A 182 -15.85 18.18 19.13
CA GLU A 182 -14.83 18.59 20.09
C GLU A 182 -13.81 17.46 20.36
N GLY A 183 -12.55 17.82 20.53
CA GLY A 183 -11.51 16.90 20.95
C GLY A 183 -10.85 16.11 19.82
N LEU A 184 -11.30 16.26 18.57
CA LEU A 184 -10.62 15.62 17.45
C LEU A 184 -9.23 16.20 17.23
N ILE A 185 -8.29 15.29 16.96
CA ILE A 185 -6.90 15.60 16.70
C ILE A 185 -6.71 15.75 15.18
N GLY A 186 -6.18 16.90 14.74
CA GLY A 186 -5.88 17.15 13.32
C GLY A 186 -4.79 16.22 12.76
N PRO A 187 -4.68 16.10 11.44
CA PRO A 187 -3.56 15.39 10.81
C PRO A 187 -2.23 16.06 11.17
N TYR A 188 -1.13 15.33 11.05
CA TYR A 188 0.20 15.91 11.25
C TYR A 188 0.53 16.90 10.13
N ARG A 189 0.87 18.15 10.51
CA ARG A 189 1.16 19.24 9.56
C ARG A 189 2.21 18.87 8.53
N GLY A 190 3.34 18.32 8.96
CA GLY A 190 4.42 17.97 8.04
C GLY A 190 4.01 16.92 7.00
N GLN A 191 3.04 16.04 7.31
CA GLN A 191 2.49 15.10 6.32
C GLN A 191 1.59 15.82 5.31
N VAL A 192 0.71 16.71 5.78
CA VAL A 192 -0.18 17.46 4.89
C VAL A 192 0.62 18.36 3.95
N GLU A 193 1.65 19.05 4.47
CA GLU A 193 2.55 19.89 3.66
C GLU A 193 3.27 19.06 2.60
N GLN A 194 3.81 17.90 2.96
CA GLN A 194 4.46 16.99 2.02
C GLN A 194 3.50 16.47 0.95
N ASP A 195 2.26 16.11 1.33
CA ASP A 195 1.24 15.68 0.38
C ASP A 195 0.89 16.80 -0.62
N LEU A 196 0.81 18.04 -0.15
CA LEU A 196 0.56 19.21 -1.00
C LEU A 196 1.74 19.56 -1.92
N GLU A 197 2.98 19.40 -1.45
CA GLU A 197 4.18 19.58 -2.28
C GLU A 197 4.24 18.57 -3.45
N ARG A 198 3.76 17.36 -3.22
CA ARG A 198 3.77 16.27 -4.21
C ARG A 198 2.51 16.21 -5.09
N ALA A 199 1.49 16.97 -4.74
CA ALA A 199 0.18 16.90 -5.36
C ALA A 199 0.23 17.10 -6.88
N GLU A 200 0.91 18.16 -7.35
CA GLU A 200 0.98 18.45 -8.79
C GLU A 200 1.73 17.37 -9.56
N THR A 201 2.79 16.79 -8.98
CA THR A 201 3.50 15.66 -9.59
C THR A 201 2.59 14.44 -9.78
N MET A 202 1.69 14.19 -8.84
CA MET A 202 0.72 13.09 -8.96
C MET A 202 -0.36 13.39 -9.99
N ILE A 203 -0.87 14.63 -10.02
CA ILE A 203 -1.86 15.07 -11.01
C ILE A 203 -1.29 14.93 -12.42
N THR A 204 -0.11 15.48 -12.67
CA THR A 204 0.60 15.36 -13.97
C THR A 204 0.94 13.90 -14.28
N GLY A 205 1.29 13.11 -13.28
CA GLY A 205 1.55 11.67 -13.45
C GLY A 205 0.35 10.88 -13.96
N ILE A 206 -0.88 11.29 -13.66
CA ILE A 206 -2.09 10.68 -14.25
C ILE A 206 -2.14 10.96 -15.76
N GLU A 207 -1.85 12.20 -16.18
CA GLU A 207 -1.78 12.58 -17.59
C GLU A 207 -0.72 11.77 -18.33
N GLU A 208 0.47 11.65 -17.74
CA GLU A 208 1.58 10.88 -18.30
C GLU A 208 1.21 9.39 -18.47
N LEU A 209 0.52 8.80 -17.50
CA LEU A 209 0.02 7.42 -17.60
C LEU A 209 -0.97 7.24 -18.76
N LEU A 210 -1.93 8.15 -18.91
CA LEU A 210 -2.93 8.10 -19.99
C LEU A 210 -2.29 8.34 -21.35
N ALA A 211 -1.45 9.37 -21.48
CA ALA A 211 -0.72 9.70 -22.71
C ALA A 211 0.26 8.59 -23.15
N GLY A 212 0.74 7.78 -22.22
CA GLY A 212 1.56 6.59 -22.49
C GLY A 212 0.79 5.42 -23.09
N THR A 213 -0.54 5.54 -23.29
CA THR A 213 -1.40 4.51 -23.86
C THR A 213 -1.94 4.91 -25.25
N ASP A 214 -2.63 3.97 -25.91
CA ASP A 214 -3.36 4.24 -27.17
C ASP A 214 -4.81 4.72 -26.91
N LEU A 215 -5.18 5.02 -25.66
CA LEU A 215 -6.51 5.48 -25.30
C LEU A 215 -6.81 6.85 -25.90
N GLN A 216 -8.05 7.09 -26.26
CA GLN A 216 -8.54 8.34 -26.85
C GLN A 216 -9.75 8.85 -26.07
N GLY A 217 -9.92 10.18 -26.00
CA GLY A 217 -11.10 10.82 -25.44
C GLY A 217 -11.12 10.91 -23.91
N TRP A 218 -9.96 10.79 -23.28
CA TRP A 218 -9.78 10.92 -21.83
C TRP A 218 -9.49 12.37 -21.39
N GLU A 219 -9.14 13.24 -22.31
CA GLU A 219 -8.56 14.55 -22.03
C GLU A 219 -9.54 15.45 -21.26
N GLU A 220 -10.81 15.52 -21.66
CA GLU A 220 -11.83 16.35 -21.00
C GLU A 220 -12.13 15.86 -19.58
N SER A 221 -12.25 14.54 -19.40
CA SER A 221 -12.47 13.92 -18.09
C SER A 221 -11.28 14.15 -17.15
N TYR A 222 -10.06 14.02 -17.68
CA TYR A 222 -8.83 14.29 -16.94
C TYR A 222 -8.73 15.78 -16.54
N GLU A 223 -8.94 16.72 -17.47
CA GLU A 223 -8.89 18.16 -17.17
C GLU A 223 -9.88 18.55 -16.07
N THR A 224 -11.10 17.99 -16.14
CA THR A 224 -12.12 18.19 -15.10
C THR A 224 -11.64 17.68 -13.75
N LEU A 225 -11.16 16.45 -13.69
CA LEU A 225 -10.66 15.83 -12.46
C LEU A 225 -9.43 16.58 -11.91
N ALA A 226 -8.47 16.93 -12.77
CA ALA A 226 -7.26 17.67 -12.40
C ALA A 226 -7.61 19.05 -11.80
N GLY A 227 -8.57 19.75 -12.38
CA GLY A 227 -9.10 21.00 -11.84
C GLY A 227 -9.69 20.81 -10.43
N GLN A 228 -10.55 19.80 -10.26
CA GLN A 228 -11.15 19.47 -8.96
C GLN A 228 -10.11 19.06 -7.91
N MET A 229 -9.05 18.35 -8.31
CA MET A 229 -7.95 17.96 -7.40
C MET A 229 -7.14 19.20 -6.96
N ARG A 230 -6.88 20.16 -7.85
CA ARG A 230 -6.22 21.43 -7.49
C ARG A 230 -7.09 22.27 -6.54
N ASP A 231 -8.40 22.38 -6.81
CA ASP A 231 -9.35 23.06 -5.92
C ASP A 231 -9.44 22.38 -4.55
N TYR A 232 -9.34 21.05 -4.50
CA TYR A 232 -9.26 20.30 -3.26
C TYR A 232 -7.99 20.61 -2.49
N ASN A 233 -6.84 20.70 -3.16
CA ASN A 233 -5.56 21.07 -2.53
C ASN A 233 -5.59 22.49 -1.96
N ASP A 234 -6.25 23.44 -2.63
CA ASP A 234 -6.43 24.79 -2.11
C ASP A 234 -7.34 24.80 -0.88
N TRP A 235 -8.41 24.02 -0.88
CA TRP A 235 -9.25 23.82 0.29
C TRP A 235 -8.47 23.16 1.46
N VAL A 236 -7.62 22.19 1.21
CA VAL A 236 -6.74 21.58 2.24
C VAL A 236 -5.82 22.63 2.84
N ARG A 237 -5.24 23.52 2.04
CA ARG A 237 -4.43 24.66 2.53
C ARG A 237 -5.23 25.60 3.42
N ALA A 238 -6.46 25.92 3.02
CA ALA A 238 -7.31 26.87 3.72
C ALA A 238 -7.93 26.29 5.00
N GLU A 239 -8.35 25.03 4.99
CA GLU A 239 -9.19 24.46 6.04
C GLU A 239 -8.48 23.40 6.88
N ILE A 240 -7.62 22.57 6.30
CA ILE A 240 -6.99 21.45 7.01
C ILE A 240 -5.68 21.89 7.67
N LEU A 241 -4.81 22.61 6.96
CA LEU A 241 -3.53 23.06 7.54
C LEU A 241 -3.70 23.88 8.82
N PRO A 242 -4.68 24.79 8.96
CA PRO A 242 -4.90 25.50 10.22
C PRO A 242 -5.34 24.59 11.39
N ARG A 243 -5.92 23.42 11.08
CA ARG A 243 -6.37 22.41 12.06
C ARG A 243 -5.35 21.31 12.29
N ALA A 244 -4.25 21.31 11.51
CA ALA A 244 -3.20 20.30 11.61
C ALA A 244 -2.35 20.50 12.87
N ARG A 245 -1.95 19.38 13.49
CA ARG A 245 -1.06 19.38 14.66
C ARG A 245 0.41 19.48 14.27
N GLU A 246 1.19 20.20 15.08
CA GLU A 246 2.64 20.34 14.89
C GLU A 246 3.41 19.11 15.41
N ASP A 247 2.96 18.51 16.50
CA ASP A 247 3.59 17.30 17.07
C ASP A 247 3.19 16.07 16.25
N TYR A 248 4.17 15.34 15.74
CA TYR A 248 3.95 14.10 14.97
C TYR A 248 3.50 12.92 15.85
N ARG A 249 3.69 13.02 17.17
CA ARG A 249 3.34 11.92 18.08
C ARG A 249 1.85 11.66 18.09
N LEU A 250 1.48 10.39 18.18
CA LEU A 250 0.10 9.97 18.38
C LEU A 250 -0.21 9.84 19.87
N PRO A 251 -1.46 9.99 20.30
CA PRO A 251 -1.94 9.46 21.56
C PRO A 251 -1.54 8.00 21.74
N LEU A 252 -1.35 7.59 23.01
CA LEU A 252 -0.79 6.26 23.31
C LEU A 252 -1.63 5.12 22.72
N ASP A 253 -2.93 5.19 22.85
CA ASP A 253 -3.87 4.17 22.33
C ASP A 253 -3.84 4.03 20.79
N LEU A 254 -3.74 5.16 20.06
CA LEU A 254 -3.55 5.16 18.61
C LEU A 254 -2.16 4.65 18.21
N TYR A 255 -1.14 4.91 19.02
CA TYR A 255 0.20 4.41 18.77
C TYR A 255 0.30 2.89 19.03
N GLU A 256 -0.27 2.41 20.13
CA GLU A 256 -0.35 0.97 20.44
C GLU A 256 -1.19 0.22 19.39
N ASP A 257 -2.26 0.83 18.91
CA ASP A 257 -3.02 0.27 17.80
C ASP A 257 -2.18 0.16 16.52
N ALA A 258 -1.41 1.19 16.20
CA ALA A 258 -0.48 1.16 15.07
C ALA A 258 0.58 0.06 15.23
N LEU A 259 1.15 -0.15 16.42
CA LEU A 259 2.07 -1.24 16.71
C LEU A 259 1.42 -2.61 16.50
N ARG A 260 0.21 -2.80 17.02
CA ARG A 260 -0.58 -4.04 16.86
C ARG A 260 -0.82 -4.37 15.38
N ASN A 261 -1.14 -3.36 14.57
CA ASN A 261 -1.34 -3.54 13.12
C ASN A 261 -0.05 -3.94 12.37
N TRP A 262 1.11 -3.66 12.94
CA TRP A 262 2.40 -4.14 12.45
C TRP A 262 2.83 -5.48 13.08
N GLY A 263 1.98 -6.10 13.91
CA GLY A 263 2.29 -7.34 14.60
C GLY A 263 3.33 -7.19 15.71
N VAL A 264 3.44 -5.99 16.27
CA VAL A 264 4.38 -5.67 17.36
C VAL A 264 3.62 -5.72 18.69
N ASP A 265 3.93 -6.70 19.52
CA ASP A 265 3.30 -6.91 20.84
C ASP A 265 4.13 -6.27 22.00
N ALA A 266 5.30 -5.69 21.69
CA ALA A 266 6.15 -5.05 22.69
C ALA A 266 5.60 -3.67 23.09
N SER A 267 5.79 -3.30 24.36
CA SER A 267 5.43 -1.95 24.83
C SER A 267 6.31 -0.88 24.17
N PRO A 268 5.84 0.38 24.07
CA PRO A 268 6.66 1.49 23.59
C PRO A 268 7.97 1.65 24.38
N GLU A 269 7.94 1.43 25.70
CA GLU A 269 9.11 1.50 26.58
C GLU A 269 10.13 0.42 26.23
N ASP A 270 9.69 -0.83 26.06
CA ASP A 270 10.56 -1.95 25.65
C ASP A 270 11.18 -1.70 24.26
N LEU A 271 10.40 -1.12 23.33
CA LEU A 271 10.90 -0.75 22.01
C LEU A 271 11.97 0.34 22.08
N ILE A 272 11.81 1.35 22.93
CA ILE A 272 12.80 2.41 23.14
C ILE A 272 14.10 1.81 23.70
N GLU A 273 14.01 0.90 24.68
CA GLU A 273 15.17 0.23 25.25
C GLU A 273 15.91 -0.60 24.18
N GLN A 274 15.18 -1.44 23.43
CA GLN A 274 15.75 -2.25 22.35
C GLN A 274 16.37 -1.38 21.24
N ALA A 275 15.68 -0.32 20.81
CA ALA A 275 16.17 0.62 19.81
C ALA A 275 17.44 1.34 20.28
N THR A 276 17.47 1.76 21.55
CA THR A 276 18.64 2.43 22.16
C THR A 276 19.85 1.51 22.17
N LYS A 277 19.66 0.25 22.61
CA LYS A 277 20.72 -0.76 22.59
C LYS A 277 21.21 -1.03 21.18
N GLY A 278 20.30 -1.31 20.24
CA GLY A 278 20.64 -1.54 18.84
C GLY A 278 21.38 -0.36 18.20
N TYR A 279 20.96 0.88 18.51
CA TYR A 279 21.68 2.07 18.06
C TYR A 279 23.13 2.12 18.59
N MET A 280 23.33 1.83 19.88
CA MET A 280 24.68 1.83 20.47
C MET A 280 25.56 0.73 19.88
N ASP A 281 25.02 -0.46 19.65
CA ASP A 281 25.74 -1.60 19.07
C ASP A 281 26.18 -1.25 17.62
N ILE A 282 25.25 -0.81 16.75
CA ILE A 282 25.52 -0.43 15.37
C ILE A 282 26.52 0.75 15.32
N ARG A 283 26.32 1.74 16.18
CA ARG A 283 27.26 2.87 16.25
C ARG A 283 28.66 2.41 16.61
N GLY A 284 28.82 1.50 17.58
CA GLY A 284 30.10 0.93 17.97
C GLY A 284 30.76 0.17 16.80
N GLU A 285 29.99 -0.57 16.01
CA GLU A 285 30.50 -1.22 14.81
C GLU A 285 30.93 -0.21 13.73
N MET A 286 30.16 0.85 13.49
CA MET A 286 30.54 1.92 12.56
C MET A 286 31.82 2.63 12.99
N GLU A 287 31.98 2.94 14.30
CA GLU A 287 33.18 3.55 14.84
C GLU A 287 34.42 2.63 14.70
N ALA A 288 34.24 1.31 14.78
CA ALA A 288 35.30 0.33 14.60
C ALA A 288 35.69 0.14 13.13
N LEU A 289 34.74 0.20 12.20
CA LEU A 289 34.96 0.00 10.77
C LEU A 289 35.52 1.25 10.07
N ALA A 290 35.14 2.45 10.52
CA ALA A 290 35.51 3.70 9.84
C ALA A 290 37.01 3.90 9.66
N PRO A 291 37.89 3.65 10.66
CA PRO A 291 39.34 3.74 10.44
C PRO A 291 39.88 2.75 9.40
N LEU A 292 39.32 1.55 9.32
CA LEU A 292 39.74 0.52 8.38
C LEU A 292 39.37 0.93 6.95
N ILE A 293 38.15 1.40 6.75
CA ILE A 293 37.64 1.90 5.46
C ILE A 293 38.45 3.15 5.06
N ALA A 294 38.71 4.09 5.98
CA ALA A 294 39.48 5.29 5.72
C ALA A 294 40.88 4.95 5.25
N ALA A 295 41.56 4.01 5.91
CA ALA A 295 42.88 3.55 5.50
C ALA A 295 42.88 2.89 4.12
N GLU A 296 41.88 2.06 3.81
CA GLU A 296 41.72 1.41 2.50
C GLU A 296 41.51 2.43 1.36
N LYS A 297 40.64 3.42 1.62
CA LYS A 297 40.24 4.43 0.63
C LYS A 297 41.17 5.65 0.56
N GLY A 298 42.11 5.77 1.51
CA GLY A 298 42.99 6.94 1.60
C GLY A 298 42.28 8.21 2.07
N TYR A 299 41.27 8.07 2.93
CA TYR A 299 40.59 9.22 3.53
C TYR A 299 41.32 9.76 4.75
N ASP A 300 41.28 11.08 4.91
CA ASP A 300 42.04 11.80 5.94
C ASP A 300 41.19 12.05 7.22
N THR A 301 40.30 11.08 7.52
CA THR A 301 39.43 11.10 8.69
C THR A 301 39.11 9.68 9.15
N THR A 302 38.83 9.54 10.46
CA THR A 302 38.32 8.29 11.07
C THR A 302 36.91 8.43 11.67
N ASP A 303 36.32 9.63 11.58
CA ASP A 303 34.93 9.82 11.98
C ASP A 303 34.00 9.09 11.03
N TYR A 304 33.17 8.18 11.55
CA TYR A 304 32.31 7.33 10.73
C TYR A 304 31.31 8.13 9.87
N ARG A 305 30.85 9.31 10.35
CA ARG A 305 29.91 10.15 9.60
C ARG A 305 30.59 10.77 8.38
N GLU A 306 31.83 11.24 8.56
CA GLU A 306 32.63 11.79 7.49
C GLU A 306 33.03 10.69 6.49
N VAL A 307 33.43 9.51 6.97
CA VAL A 307 33.72 8.35 6.11
C VAL A 307 32.51 7.96 5.28
N ILE A 308 31.30 7.90 5.87
CA ILE A 308 30.04 7.64 5.13
C ILE A 308 29.79 8.73 4.07
N ALA A 309 29.99 10.01 4.41
CA ALA A 309 29.81 11.11 3.47
C ALA A 309 30.78 11.01 2.29
N LEU A 310 32.04 10.66 2.55
CA LEU A 310 33.06 10.44 1.53
C LEU A 310 32.74 9.24 0.63
N LEU A 311 32.31 8.11 1.21
CA LEU A 311 31.87 6.93 0.45
C LEU A 311 30.70 7.25 -0.49
N LYS A 312 29.70 8.00 -0.01
CA LYS A 312 28.57 8.44 -0.85
C LYS A 312 29.00 9.36 -1.99
N ARG A 313 29.98 10.24 -1.75
CA ARG A 313 30.52 11.12 -2.77
C ARG A 313 31.36 10.38 -3.83
N ASP A 314 32.18 9.41 -3.39
CA ASP A 314 33.15 8.75 -4.24
C ASP A 314 32.58 7.58 -5.05
N GLY A 315 31.41 7.11 -4.68
CA GLY A 315 30.74 5.98 -5.33
C GLY A 315 29.25 6.20 -5.64
N PRO A 316 28.85 7.35 -6.23
CA PRO A 316 27.45 7.52 -6.58
C PRO A 316 27.05 6.50 -7.64
N LEU A 317 26.00 5.76 -7.37
CA LEU A 317 25.31 4.96 -8.39
C LEU A 317 24.25 5.86 -9.02
N GLU A 318 24.45 6.23 -10.28
CA GLU A 318 23.57 7.15 -11.00
C GLU A 318 23.14 6.58 -12.35
N GLY A 319 21.94 6.95 -12.78
CA GLY A 319 21.39 6.60 -14.07
C GLY A 319 21.30 5.09 -14.31
N ASP A 320 21.67 4.67 -15.52
CA ASP A 320 21.56 3.27 -15.96
C ASP A 320 22.37 2.28 -15.12
N LYS A 321 23.42 2.76 -14.44
CA LYS A 321 24.26 1.92 -13.55
C LYS A 321 23.50 1.40 -12.33
N ILE A 322 22.41 2.09 -11.92
CA ILE A 322 21.57 1.66 -10.81
C ILE A 322 20.90 0.33 -11.15
N LEU A 323 20.31 0.23 -12.34
CA LEU A 323 19.62 -0.99 -12.79
C LEU A 323 20.58 -2.17 -12.91
N ASP A 324 21.75 -1.95 -13.53
CA ASP A 324 22.77 -2.99 -13.68
C ASP A 324 23.27 -3.50 -12.32
N HIS A 325 23.53 -2.58 -11.39
CA HIS A 325 24.00 -2.92 -10.05
C HIS A 325 22.95 -3.73 -9.28
N TYR A 326 21.71 -3.25 -9.21
CA TYR A 326 20.65 -3.96 -8.48
C TYR A 326 20.31 -5.30 -9.14
N SER A 327 20.37 -5.40 -10.47
CA SER A 327 20.20 -6.66 -11.19
C SER A 327 21.30 -7.68 -10.88
N ALA A 328 22.54 -7.21 -10.70
CA ALA A 328 23.63 -8.08 -10.27
C ALA A 328 23.43 -8.57 -8.84
N VAL A 329 23.12 -7.66 -7.91
CA VAL A 329 22.83 -8.00 -6.51
C VAL A 329 21.66 -8.98 -6.39
N LEU A 330 20.59 -8.80 -7.20
CA LEU A 330 19.45 -9.70 -7.21
C LEU A 330 19.87 -11.13 -7.60
N ARG A 331 20.66 -11.28 -8.67
CA ARG A 331 21.18 -12.60 -9.09
C ARG A 331 22.02 -13.26 -7.99
N ASP A 332 22.91 -12.50 -7.34
CA ASP A 332 23.71 -13.01 -6.23
C ASP A 332 22.83 -13.50 -5.07
N ILE A 333 21.76 -12.77 -4.76
CA ILE A 333 20.77 -13.17 -3.72
C ILE A 333 20.04 -14.44 -4.12
N GLU A 334 19.58 -14.54 -5.37
CA GLU A 334 18.89 -15.74 -5.89
C GLU A 334 19.81 -16.97 -5.85
N GLU A 335 21.09 -16.80 -6.23
CA GLU A 335 22.08 -17.88 -6.11
C GLU A 335 22.28 -18.34 -4.65
N ILE A 336 22.32 -17.40 -3.69
CA ILE A 336 22.40 -17.73 -2.26
C ILE A 336 21.14 -18.48 -1.82
N ILE A 337 19.95 -18.01 -2.18
CA ILE A 337 18.67 -18.66 -1.82
C ILE A 337 18.65 -20.11 -2.32
N VAL A 338 19.05 -20.34 -3.57
CA VAL A 338 19.08 -21.69 -4.17
C VAL A 338 20.14 -22.56 -3.49
N ARG A 339 21.35 -22.04 -3.29
CA ARG A 339 22.47 -22.77 -2.67
C ARG A 339 22.15 -23.18 -1.23
N GLU A 340 21.62 -22.25 -0.44
CA GLU A 340 21.31 -22.49 0.98
C GLU A 340 19.92 -23.10 1.18
N LYS A 341 19.14 -23.32 0.12
CA LYS A 341 17.78 -23.89 0.16
C LYS A 341 16.84 -23.15 1.12
N LEU A 342 16.91 -21.82 1.13
CA LEU A 342 16.16 -21.00 2.06
C LEU A 342 14.66 -21.02 1.77
N VAL A 343 14.29 -20.81 0.51
CA VAL A 343 12.91 -20.88 0.01
C VAL A 343 12.92 -21.39 -1.44
N THR A 344 11.78 -21.81 -1.95
CA THR A 344 11.61 -22.14 -3.38
C THR A 344 11.31 -20.84 -4.14
N LEU A 345 12.16 -20.50 -5.10
CA LEU A 345 11.90 -19.37 -5.99
C LEU A 345 10.83 -19.75 -7.04
N PRO A 346 10.01 -18.76 -7.48
CA PRO A 346 9.11 -18.96 -8.62
C PRO A 346 9.90 -19.20 -9.90
N ASP A 347 9.32 -19.94 -10.83
CA ASP A 347 9.89 -20.19 -12.17
C ASP A 347 9.68 -18.95 -13.08
N ARG A 348 10.17 -17.81 -12.62
CA ARG A 348 10.16 -16.53 -13.36
C ARG A 348 11.15 -15.57 -12.73
N ASP A 349 11.75 -14.73 -13.55
CA ASP A 349 12.67 -13.70 -13.09
C ASP A 349 11.93 -12.57 -12.35
N ALA A 350 12.60 -11.98 -11.36
CA ALA A 350 12.16 -10.72 -10.77
C ALA A 350 12.63 -9.57 -11.67
N GLY A 351 11.68 -8.69 -12.04
CA GLY A 351 11.99 -7.47 -12.81
C GLY A 351 12.39 -6.32 -11.88
N ILE A 352 13.35 -5.50 -12.32
CA ILE A 352 13.72 -4.25 -11.64
C ILE A 352 13.38 -3.10 -12.58
N GLU A 353 12.63 -2.12 -12.09
CA GLU A 353 12.23 -0.93 -12.84
C GLU A 353 12.56 0.34 -12.07
N VAL A 354 12.81 1.43 -12.79
CA VAL A 354 12.93 2.77 -12.20
C VAL A 354 11.52 3.33 -12.08
N ALA A 355 11.15 3.72 -10.85
CA ALA A 355 9.86 4.34 -10.58
C ALA A 355 9.74 5.69 -11.31
N SER A 356 8.54 6.02 -11.78
CA SER A 356 8.23 7.34 -12.34
C SER A 356 8.36 8.45 -11.28
N ALA A 357 8.36 9.72 -11.71
CA ALA A 357 8.39 10.86 -10.79
C ALA A 357 7.19 10.83 -9.82
N ALA A 358 5.99 10.49 -10.32
CA ALA A 358 4.78 10.40 -9.50
C ALA A 358 4.83 9.23 -8.51
N GLU A 359 5.32 8.05 -8.94
CA GLU A 359 5.54 6.91 -8.03
C GLU A 359 6.57 7.24 -6.94
N THR A 360 7.68 7.89 -7.32
CA THR A 360 8.71 8.34 -6.37
C THR A 360 8.15 9.38 -5.40
N ALA A 361 7.30 10.30 -5.86
CA ALA A 361 6.62 11.26 -4.99
C ALA A 361 5.69 10.56 -4.00
N ALA A 362 4.96 9.55 -4.44
CA ALA A 362 4.06 8.78 -3.59
C ALA A 362 4.81 7.83 -2.64
N GLN A 363 5.86 7.18 -3.14
CA GLN A 363 6.62 6.15 -2.42
C GLN A 363 8.12 6.25 -2.72
N PRO A 364 8.85 7.12 -1.99
CA PRO A 364 10.26 7.42 -2.30
C PRO A 364 11.24 6.29 -1.98
N ALA A 365 10.82 5.27 -1.23
CA ALA A 365 11.66 4.12 -0.92
C ALA A 365 11.51 3.02 -1.97
N PRO A 366 12.57 2.25 -2.28
CA PRO A 366 12.44 1.05 -3.09
C PRO A 366 11.37 0.13 -2.53
N HIS A 367 10.52 -0.41 -3.38
CA HIS A 367 9.42 -1.25 -2.97
C HIS A 367 9.19 -2.39 -3.96
N LEU A 368 8.63 -3.49 -3.44
CA LEU A 368 8.20 -4.61 -4.26
C LEU A 368 6.78 -4.35 -4.78
N ARG A 369 6.58 -4.60 -6.06
CA ARG A 369 5.25 -4.72 -6.65
C ARG A 369 4.93 -6.20 -6.84
N PRO A 370 3.71 -6.65 -6.48
CA PRO A 370 3.27 -7.97 -6.90
C PRO A 370 3.39 -8.07 -8.41
N ALA A 371 3.79 -9.23 -8.93
CA ALA A 371 3.68 -9.44 -10.36
C ALA A 371 2.22 -9.25 -10.75
N GLY A 372 1.99 -8.41 -11.77
CA GLY A 372 0.68 -8.24 -12.36
C GLY A 372 0.13 -9.61 -12.70
N ASN A 373 -1.17 -9.77 -12.60
CA ASN A 373 -1.82 -11.04 -12.84
C ASN A 373 -1.74 -11.36 -14.35
N PRO A 374 -0.78 -12.19 -14.83
CA PRO A 374 -0.98 -12.82 -16.11
C PRO A 374 -2.07 -13.82 -15.86
N VAL A 375 -3.33 -13.44 -16.14
CA VAL A 375 -4.51 -14.30 -16.02
C VAL A 375 -4.26 -15.42 -15.00
N ARG A 376 -4.52 -15.20 -13.72
CA ARG A 376 -4.56 -16.30 -12.76
C ARG A 376 -5.71 -17.20 -13.17
N ARG A 377 -5.45 -18.08 -14.13
CA ARG A 377 -6.18 -19.32 -14.17
C ARG A 377 -5.79 -20.05 -12.88
N TRP A 378 -6.65 -19.98 -11.91
CA TRP A 378 -6.63 -20.98 -10.85
C TRP A 378 -6.63 -22.34 -11.54
N PRO A 379 -5.87 -23.34 -11.06
CA PRO A 379 -5.64 -24.60 -11.78
C PRO A 379 -6.88 -25.49 -11.91
N HIS A 380 -8.04 -24.95 -12.13
CA HIS A 380 -9.29 -25.69 -12.24
C HIS A 380 -9.80 -25.89 -13.68
N ASP A 381 -9.14 -25.33 -14.72
CA ASP A 381 -9.68 -25.39 -16.08
C ASP A 381 -8.77 -26.04 -17.14
N ASP A 382 -7.62 -26.57 -16.75
CA ASP A 382 -6.83 -27.41 -17.67
C ASP A 382 -7.14 -28.89 -17.44
N GLY A 383 -8.23 -29.35 -18.06
CA GLY A 383 -8.37 -30.75 -18.41
C GLY A 383 -7.15 -31.21 -19.22
N PRO A 384 -6.79 -32.51 -19.22
CA PRO A 384 -5.56 -33.01 -19.82
C PRO A 384 -5.52 -32.67 -21.30
N GLY A 385 -4.82 -31.60 -21.66
CA GLY A 385 -4.54 -31.20 -23.03
C GLY A 385 -3.54 -32.17 -23.61
N ASP A 386 -4.04 -32.94 -24.54
CA ASP A 386 -3.37 -33.80 -25.52
C ASP A 386 -2.07 -33.13 -26.02
N ARG A 387 -0.92 -33.67 -25.63
CA ARG A 387 0.37 -33.41 -26.29
C ARG A 387 0.75 -34.62 -27.10
N GLY A 388 0.36 -34.56 -28.38
CA GLY A 388 0.96 -35.39 -29.40
C GLY A 388 2.34 -34.89 -29.80
#